data_12492a0386b889eede515a31bd93bbae
#
_entry.id   12492a0386b889eede515a31bd93bbae
#
_cell.length_a   1.000
_cell.length_b   1.000
_cell.length_c   1.000
_cell.angle_alpha   90.00
_cell.angle_beta   90.00
_cell.angle_gamma   90.00
#
_symmetry.space_group_name_H-M   'P 1'
#
loop_
_entity.id
_entity.type
_entity.pdbx_description
1 polymer ?
#
loop_
_entity_poly.entity_id
_entity_poly.type
_entity_poly.pdbx_seq_one_letter_code
_entity_poly.pdbx_strand_id
1 'polypeptide(L)'
;MRLGYHSITWGGVVGDPVGVTSVKDLWYLANGSMEQAVRDIAAAGYQGTEMFDGNLAAYADRPDELRGLLAETGMELVSVYTGANFIYDEILPDELHRVERAAELAATFGAGRLVVGGGARRAAGTTDQDYDRAGAASTISQIGALLTQTGNPTDGLRWNV
;
A
#
# COMPACT_ATOMS: atom_id res chain seq x y z
N MET A 1 24.38 -0.44 2.03
CA MET A 1 22.96 -0.67 2.40
C MET A 1 22.19 0.57 2.01
N ARG A 2 21.14 0.46 1.20
CA ARG A 2 20.25 1.60 0.87
C ARG A 2 19.12 1.67 1.89
N LEU A 3 18.78 2.87 2.34
CA LEU A 3 17.73 3.11 3.31
C LEU A 3 16.54 3.77 2.64
N GLY A 4 15.35 3.33 2.96
CA GLY A 4 14.08 3.94 2.57
C GLY A 4 13.31 4.43 3.79
N TYR A 5 12.40 5.36 3.59
CA TYR A 5 11.54 5.90 4.63
C TYR A 5 10.08 5.95 4.15
N HIS A 6 9.16 5.62 5.06
CA HIS A 6 7.73 5.68 4.76
C HIS A 6 7.22 7.13 4.91
N SER A 7 6.46 7.60 3.93
CA SER A 7 5.93 8.98 3.88
C SER A 7 4.70 9.22 4.78
N ILE A 8 4.38 8.29 5.67
CA ILE A 8 3.18 8.29 6.53
C ILE A 8 3.07 9.54 7.43
N THR A 9 4.19 10.14 7.81
CA THR A 9 4.22 11.26 8.75
C THR A 9 3.93 12.63 8.13
N TRP A 10 3.83 12.71 6.79
CA TRP A 10 3.47 13.95 6.12
C TRP A 10 1.95 14.14 6.09
N GLY A 11 1.45 15.04 6.94
CA GLY A 11 0.06 15.48 7.00
C GLY A 11 -0.86 14.72 7.95
N GLY A 12 -0.32 13.87 8.81
CA GLY A 12 -1.11 13.22 9.85
C GLY A 12 -0.27 12.34 10.75
N VAL A 13 -0.72 12.16 11.99
CA VAL A 13 -0.12 11.23 12.93
C VAL A 13 -0.91 9.92 12.88
N VAL A 14 -0.22 8.80 12.92
CA VAL A 14 -0.86 7.48 13.06
C VAL A 14 -1.78 7.50 14.29
N GLY A 15 -3.05 7.20 14.09
CA GLY A 15 -4.07 7.26 15.15
C GLY A 15 -4.95 8.50 15.11
N ASP A 16 -4.62 9.51 14.32
CA ASP A 16 -5.57 10.59 14.01
C ASP A 16 -6.65 10.03 13.07
N PRO A 17 -7.95 10.09 13.42
CA PRO A 17 -9.02 9.60 12.57
C PRO A 17 -9.10 10.29 11.19
N VAL A 18 -8.41 11.40 11.01
CA VAL A 18 -8.29 12.12 9.73
C VAL A 18 -6.99 11.81 8.99
N GLY A 19 -6.04 11.09 9.63
CA GLY A 19 -4.65 11.10 9.21
C GLY A 19 -4.22 10.02 8.21
N VAL A 20 -4.77 8.82 8.26
CA VAL A 20 -4.10 7.67 7.62
C VAL A 20 -5.01 6.81 6.75
N THR A 21 -6.32 6.87 6.92
CA THR A 21 -7.25 6.06 6.13
C THR A 21 -8.43 6.87 5.64
N SER A 22 -8.75 6.72 4.36
CA SER A 22 -10.05 7.10 3.86
C SER A 22 -10.94 5.87 3.78
N VAL A 23 -11.79 5.68 4.77
CA VAL A 23 -12.82 4.63 4.75
C VAL A 23 -13.79 4.86 3.59
N LYS A 24 -13.99 6.13 3.22
CA LYS A 24 -14.91 6.53 2.17
C LYS A 24 -14.46 6.06 0.78
N ASP A 25 -13.16 6.11 0.51
CA ASP A 25 -12.62 5.82 -0.82
C ASP A 25 -11.85 4.48 -0.86
N LEU A 26 -11.86 3.75 0.25
CA LEU A 26 -11.17 2.47 0.40
C LEU A 26 -9.66 2.54 0.09
N TRP A 27 -9.01 3.65 0.46
CA TRP A 27 -7.58 3.86 0.32
C TRP A 27 -6.91 4.13 1.66
N TYR A 28 -5.64 3.77 1.78
CA TYR A 28 -4.77 4.33 2.80
C TYR A 28 -4.16 5.63 2.26
N LEU A 29 -4.18 6.67 3.06
CA LEU A 29 -3.79 7.99 2.61
C LEU A 29 -3.04 8.74 3.72
N ALA A 30 -1.86 9.26 3.41
CA ALA A 30 -1.25 10.34 4.17
C ALA A 30 -1.71 11.68 3.56
N ASN A 31 -2.23 12.58 4.40
CA ASN A 31 -2.90 13.80 3.93
C ASN A 31 -1.94 14.95 3.56
N GLY A 32 -0.63 14.77 3.75
CA GLY A 32 0.37 15.77 3.42
C GLY A 32 0.80 15.75 1.96
N SER A 33 1.64 16.71 1.60
CA SER A 33 2.22 16.76 0.26
C SER A 33 3.23 15.62 0.07
N MET A 34 2.98 14.73 -0.87
CA MET A 34 3.94 13.70 -1.24
C MET A 34 5.17 14.25 -1.94
N GLU A 35 5.03 15.37 -2.66
CA GLU A 35 6.19 16.06 -3.22
C GLU A 35 7.14 16.54 -2.12
N GLN A 36 6.60 17.20 -1.10
CA GLN A 36 7.40 17.63 0.05
C GLN A 36 8.01 16.43 0.78
N ALA A 37 7.23 15.38 0.99
CA ALA A 37 7.71 14.15 1.64
C ALA A 37 8.93 13.55 0.92
N VAL A 38 8.85 13.39 -0.39
CA VAL A 38 9.96 12.84 -1.20
C VAL A 38 11.20 13.71 -1.10
N ARG A 39 11.05 15.04 -1.21
CA ARG A 39 12.16 15.98 -1.10
C ARG A 39 12.82 15.95 0.28
N ASP A 40 12.03 15.94 1.35
CA ASP A 40 12.54 15.91 2.73
C ASP A 40 13.26 14.58 3.03
N ILE A 41 12.69 13.45 2.59
CA ILE A 41 13.30 12.12 2.74
C ILE A 41 14.63 12.05 1.99
N ALA A 42 14.68 12.57 0.77
CA ALA A 42 15.91 12.65 -0.01
C ALA A 42 16.95 13.56 0.65
N ALA A 43 16.54 14.74 1.15
CA ALA A 43 17.42 15.67 1.85
C ALA A 43 17.97 15.07 3.16
N ALA A 44 17.23 14.17 3.81
CA ALA A 44 17.69 13.42 4.96
C ALA A 44 18.68 12.28 4.62
N GLY A 45 18.97 12.06 3.33
CA GLY A 45 19.95 11.09 2.86
C GLY A 45 19.42 9.68 2.60
N TYR A 46 18.12 9.49 2.59
CA TYR A 46 17.50 8.23 2.17
C TYR A 46 17.50 8.10 0.65
N GLN A 47 17.44 6.87 0.13
CA GLN A 47 17.46 6.57 -1.29
C GLN A 47 16.13 6.00 -1.80
N GLY A 48 15.16 5.84 -0.91
CA GLY A 48 13.86 5.29 -1.29
C GLY A 48 12.76 5.70 -0.33
N THR A 49 11.53 5.57 -0.80
CA THR A 49 10.33 5.83 -0.02
C THR A 49 9.33 4.70 -0.19
N GLU A 50 8.49 4.50 0.82
CA GLU A 50 7.25 3.75 0.74
C GLU A 50 6.09 4.74 0.79
N MET A 51 5.06 4.50 -0.01
CA MET A 51 3.85 5.31 -0.04
C MET A 51 2.62 4.45 0.16
N PHE A 52 1.54 5.06 0.63
CA PHE A 52 0.24 4.43 0.61
C PHE A 52 -0.34 4.36 -0.81
N ASP A 53 -1.18 3.36 -1.03
CA ASP A 53 -1.91 3.16 -2.28
C ASP A 53 -2.76 4.38 -2.68
N GLY A 54 -3.44 5.04 -1.73
CA GLY A 54 -4.20 6.25 -1.98
C GLY A 54 -3.35 7.45 -2.41
N ASN A 55 -2.12 7.55 -1.91
CA ASN A 55 -1.20 8.59 -2.37
C ASN A 55 -0.75 8.35 -3.81
N LEU A 56 -0.59 7.10 -4.24
CA LEU A 56 -0.30 6.77 -5.63
C LEU A 56 -1.51 6.96 -6.54
N ALA A 57 -2.71 6.63 -6.06
CA ALA A 57 -3.96 6.84 -6.80
C ALA A 57 -4.15 8.31 -7.21
N ALA A 58 -3.66 9.25 -6.39
CA ALA A 58 -3.68 10.68 -6.72
C ALA A 58 -2.80 11.06 -7.92
N TYR A 59 -1.89 10.19 -8.35
CA TYR A 59 -1.03 10.37 -9.53
C TYR A 59 -1.41 9.43 -10.69
N ALA A 60 -2.51 8.67 -10.58
CA ALA A 60 -2.86 7.66 -11.58
C ALA A 60 -3.07 8.23 -12.99
N ASP A 61 -3.62 9.44 -13.08
CA ASP A 61 -3.86 10.18 -14.32
C ASP A 61 -2.67 11.03 -14.79
N ARG A 62 -1.64 11.16 -13.96
CA ARG A 62 -0.43 11.95 -14.21
C ARG A 62 0.84 11.27 -13.69
N PRO A 63 1.09 10.02 -14.09
CA PRO A 63 2.17 9.21 -13.50
C PRO A 63 3.57 9.80 -13.73
N ASP A 64 3.74 10.58 -14.77
CA ASP A 64 5.03 11.19 -15.09
C ASP A 64 5.45 12.31 -14.10
N GLU A 65 4.50 12.92 -13.39
CA GLU A 65 4.81 13.86 -12.31
C GLU A 65 5.56 13.17 -11.17
N LEU A 66 5.03 12.06 -10.66
CA LEU A 66 5.69 11.32 -9.59
C LEU A 66 7.00 10.68 -10.05
N ARG A 67 7.04 10.13 -11.27
CA ARG A 67 8.26 9.56 -11.83
C ARG A 67 9.36 10.64 -12.00
N GLY A 68 8.97 11.82 -12.46
CA GLY A 68 9.85 12.97 -12.59
C GLY A 68 10.42 13.41 -11.24
N LEU A 69 9.57 13.52 -10.22
CA LEU A 69 9.97 13.86 -8.86
C LEU A 69 10.96 12.84 -8.27
N LEU A 70 10.66 11.55 -8.42
CA LEU A 70 11.56 10.49 -7.95
C LEU A 70 12.91 10.53 -8.68
N ALA A 71 12.90 10.73 -9.99
CA ALA A 71 14.13 10.85 -10.79
C ALA A 71 14.94 12.09 -10.41
N GLU A 72 14.31 13.25 -10.26
CA GLU A 72 14.94 14.52 -9.84
C GLU A 72 15.63 14.39 -8.49
N THR A 73 15.00 13.69 -7.55
CA THR A 73 15.52 13.52 -6.19
C THR A 73 16.43 12.31 -6.02
N GLY A 74 16.59 11.48 -7.05
CA GLY A 74 17.34 10.24 -6.99
C GLY A 74 16.72 9.18 -6.09
N MET A 75 15.41 9.28 -5.84
CA MET A 75 14.64 8.39 -4.98
C MET A 75 14.03 7.23 -5.76
N GLU A 76 13.89 6.08 -5.11
CA GLU A 76 13.14 4.93 -5.61
C GLU A 76 11.82 4.78 -4.83
N LEU A 77 10.73 4.45 -5.49
CA LEU A 77 9.55 3.93 -4.83
C LEU A 77 9.82 2.45 -4.50
N VAL A 78 10.18 2.18 -3.24
CA VAL A 78 10.63 0.84 -2.81
C VAL A 78 9.45 -0.11 -2.64
N SER A 79 8.37 0.41 -2.07
CA SER A 79 7.17 -0.36 -1.75
C SER A 79 5.93 0.53 -1.72
N VAL A 80 4.79 -0.13 -1.83
CA VAL A 80 3.46 0.46 -1.64
C VAL A 80 2.79 -0.27 -0.48
N TYR A 81 2.19 0.48 0.43
CA TYR A 81 1.40 -0.09 1.50
C TYR A 81 -0.10 0.02 1.18
N THR A 82 -0.80 -1.07 1.37
CA THR A 82 -2.26 -1.14 1.42
C THR A 82 -2.70 -2.00 2.60
N GLY A 83 -3.99 -2.11 2.83
CA GLY A 83 -4.52 -3.01 3.85
C GLY A 83 -5.87 -3.56 3.46
N ALA A 84 -6.22 -4.69 4.03
CA ALA A 84 -7.49 -5.35 3.79
C ALA A 84 -7.95 -6.13 5.02
N ASN A 85 -9.26 -6.27 5.20
CA ASN A 85 -9.84 -7.08 6.24
C ASN A 85 -10.18 -8.47 5.67
N PHE A 86 -9.35 -9.45 5.99
CA PHE A 86 -9.48 -10.80 5.42
C PHE A 86 -10.35 -11.75 6.28
N ILE A 87 -10.92 -11.25 7.37
CA ILE A 87 -11.67 -12.06 8.34
C ILE A 87 -13.19 -12.03 8.13
N TYR A 88 -13.68 -11.22 7.20
CA TYR A 88 -15.10 -11.08 6.90
C TYR A 88 -15.39 -11.54 5.48
N ASP A 89 -16.02 -12.71 5.37
CA ASP A 89 -16.32 -13.33 4.07
C ASP A 89 -17.21 -12.44 3.20
N GLU A 90 -18.10 -11.66 3.83
CA GLU A 90 -19.06 -10.81 3.14
C GLU A 90 -18.41 -9.67 2.35
N ILE A 91 -17.25 -9.18 2.80
CA ILE A 91 -16.52 -8.08 2.14
C ILE A 91 -15.23 -8.54 1.47
N LEU A 92 -14.89 -9.82 1.61
CA LEU A 92 -13.64 -10.35 1.09
C LEU A 92 -13.42 -10.07 -0.41
N PRO A 93 -14.43 -10.19 -1.30
CA PRO A 93 -14.25 -9.85 -2.71
C PRO A 93 -13.83 -8.40 -2.94
N ASP A 94 -14.42 -7.44 -2.21
CA ASP A 94 -14.09 -6.02 -2.31
C ASP A 94 -12.68 -5.73 -1.76
N GLU A 95 -12.31 -6.40 -0.68
CA GLU A 95 -10.98 -6.29 -0.07
C GLU A 95 -9.89 -6.85 -1.00
N LEU A 96 -10.14 -7.97 -1.66
CA LEU A 96 -9.22 -8.53 -2.66
C LEU A 96 -9.07 -7.61 -3.87
N HIS A 97 -10.17 -7.04 -4.35
CA HIS A 97 -10.12 -6.06 -5.45
C HIS A 97 -9.33 -4.80 -5.08
N ARG A 98 -9.41 -4.37 -3.82
CA ARG A 98 -8.57 -3.26 -3.32
C ARG A 98 -7.08 -3.60 -3.41
N VAL A 99 -6.70 -4.78 -2.96
CA VAL A 99 -5.29 -5.25 -3.02
C VAL A 99 -4.81 -5.34 -4.47
N GLU A 100 -5.65 -5.84 -5.37
CA GLU A 100 -5.36 -5.90 -6.81
C GLU A 100 -5.06 -4.50 -7.39
N ARG A 101 -5.93 -3.52 -7.12
CA ARG A 101 -5.71 -2.13 -7.56
C ARG A 101 -4.41 -1.54 -7.01
N ALA A 102 -4.10 -1.82 -5.73
CA ALA A 102 -2.85 -1.36 -5.13
C ALA A 102 -1.62 -1.98 -5.80
N ALA A 103 -1.71 -3.25 -6.21
CA ALA A 103 -0.67 -3.94 -6.96
C ALA A 103 -0.47 -3.34 -8.36
N GLU A 104 -1.54 -3.00 -9.05
CA GLU A 104 -1.49 -2.33 -10.36
C GLU A 104 -0.82 -0.95 -10.26
N LEU A 105 -1.15 -0.17 -9.23
CA LEU A 105 -0.49 1.10 -8.97
C LEU A 105 1.00 0.90 -8.65
N ALA A 106 1.33 -0.07 -7.80
CA ALA A 106 2.71 -0.41 -7.49
C ALA A 106 3.51 -0.73 -8.76
N ALA A 107 2.96 -1.54 -9.65
CA ALA A 107 3.57 -1.88 -10.93
C ALA A 107 3.71 -0.65 -11.85
N THR A 108 2.68 0.19 -11.93
CA THR A 108 2.67 1.42 -12.75
C THR A 108 3.81 2.36 -12.36
N PHE A 109 4.10 2.48 -11.07
CA PHE A 109 5.16 3.34 -10.55
C PHE A 109 6.50 2.64 -10.32
N GLY A 110 6.61 1.36 -10.67
CA GLY A 110 7.85 0.59 -10.60
C GLY A 110 8.27 0.19 -9.19
N ALA A 111 7.33 0.15 -8.24
CA ALA A 111 7.60 -0.36 -6.91
C ALA A 111 7.88 -1.87 -6.95
N GLY A 112 8.97 -2.28 -6.29
CA GLY A 112 9.36 -3.70 -6.27
C GLY A 112 8.61 -4.55 -5.23
N ARG A 113 7.78 -3.94 -4.38
CA ARG A 113 7.08 -4.61 -3.28
C ARG A 113 5.71 -4.02 -3.03
N LEU A 114 4.78 -4.88 -2.62
CA LEU A 114 3.51 -4.49 -2.01
C LEU A 114 3.51 -5.00 -0.55
N VAL A 115 3.20 -4.11 0.37
CA VAL A 115 2.99 -4.42 1.78
C VAL A 115 1.49 -4.43 2.04
N VAL A 116 0.97 -5.54 2.55
CA VAL A 116 -0.46 -5.69 2.82
C VAL A 116 -0.68 -5.87 4.32
N GLY A 117 -1.32 -4.90 4.94
CA GLY A 117 -1.75 -5.00 6.32
C GLY A 117 -3.05 -5.80 6.45
N GLY A 118 -3.11 -6.75 7.39
CA GLY A 118 -4.25 -7.65 7.57
C GLY A 118 -5.47 -7.05 8.28
N GLY A 119 -5.53 -5.73 8.42
CA GLY A 119 -6.63 -5.05 9.11
C GLY A 119 -6.53 -5.11 10.64
N ALA A 120 -7.57 -4.65 11.33
CA ALA A 120 -7.61 -4.65 12.78
C ALA A 120 -7.66 -6.07 13.33
N ARG A 121 -6.79 -6.36 14.26
CA ARG A 121 -6.66 -7.70 14.86
C ARG A 121 -7.89 -8.13 15.68
N ARG A 122 -8.72 -7.19 16.09
CA ARG A 122 -10.01 -7.45 16.77
C ARG A 122 -10.99 -6.32 16.46
N ALA A 123 -11.96 -6.59 15.61
CA ALA A 123 -13.19 -5.83 15.63
C ALA A 123 -14.09 -6.32 16.77
N ALA A 124 -14.93 -5.45 17.31
CA ALA A 124 -15.89 -5.86 18.34
C ALA A 124 -16.77 -7.00 17.81
N GLY A 125 -16.79 -8.12 18.52
CA GLY A 125 -17.57 -9.31 18.13
C GLY A 125 -16.83 -10.38 17.35
N THR A 126 -15.57 -10.15 16.92
CA THR A 126 -14.74 -11.22 16.33
C THR A 126 -14.14 -12.12 17.39
N THR A 127 -14.14 -13.43 17.12
CA THR A 127 -13.55 -14.46 17.97
C THR A 127 -12.17 -14.87 17.45
N ASP A 128 -11.39 -15.54 18.30
CA ASP A 128 -10.11 -16.12 17.84
C ASP A 128 -10.33 -17.15 16.71
N GLN A 129 -11.50 -17.83 16.70
CA GLN A 129 -11.89 -18.76 15.63
C GLN A 129 -12.14 -18.07 14.29
N ASP A 130 -12.57 -16.81 14.28
CA ASP A 130 -12.76 -16.06 13.04
C ASP A 130 -11.40 -15.73 12.41
N TYR A 131 -10.39 -15.46 13.23
CA TYR A 131 -9.02 -15.30 12.77
C TYR A 131 -8.40 -16.59 12.23
N ASP A 132 -8.63 -17.72 12.94
CA ASP A 132 -8.15 -19.03 12.51
C ASP A 132 -8.82 -19.47 11.21
N ARG A 133 -10.09 -19.13 11.00
CA ARG A 133 -10.87 -19.46 9.81
C ARG A 133 -10.48 -18.63 8.60
N ALA A 134 -10.19 -17.36 8.78
CA ALA A 134 -9.66 -16.51 7.74
C ALA A 134 -8.32 -17.02 7.22
N GLY A 135 -7.64 -17.83 8.02
CA GLY A 135 -6.41 -18.55 7.70
C GLY A 135 -5.48 -17.73 6.83
N ALA A 136 -4.64 -16.90 7.44
CA ALA A 136 -3.73 -16.01 6.72
C ALA A 136 -3.09 -16.69 5.50
N ALA A 137 -2.81 -17.99 5.58
CA ALA A 137 -2.23 -18.77 4.51
C ALA A 137 -3.16 -18.95 3.29
N SER A 138 -4.48 -19.12 3.49
CA SER A 138 -5.41 -19.29 2.36
C SER A 138 -5.65 -17.96 1.64
N THR A 139 -5.74 -16.88 2.38
CA THR A 139 -5.94 -15.54 1.82
C THR A 139 -4.70 -15.05 1.08
N ILE A 140 -3.52 -15.26 1.64
CA ILE A 140 -2.23 -14.96 0.96
C ILE A 140 -2.11 -15.78 -0.34
N SER A 141 -2.50 -17.06 -0.31
CA SER A 141 -2.51 -17.90 -1.51
C SER A 141 -3.50 -17.40 -2.55
N GLN A 142 -4.68 -16.91 -2.14
CA GLN A 142 -5.67 -16.33 -3.04
C GLN A 142 -5.18 -15.02 -3.66
N ILE A 143 -4.58 -14.13 -2.88
CA ILE A 143 -3.96 -12.90 -3.37
C ILE A 143 -2.85 -13.24 -4.37
N GLY A 144 -1.97 -14.17 -4.03
CA GLY A 144 -0.89 -14.61 -4.91
C GLY A 144 -1.42 -15.24 -6.22
N ALA A 145 -2.49 -16.05 -6.15
CA ALA A 145 -3.13 -16.63 -7.31
C ALA A 145 -3.81 -15.58 -8.20
N LEU A 146 -4.53 -14.63 -7.59
CA LEU A 146 -5.20 -13.54 -8.30
C LEU A 146 -4.20 -12.71 -9.11
N LEU A 147 -3.10 -12.34 -8.50
CA LEU A 147 -2.06 -11.51 -9.12
C LEU A 147 -1.25 -12.26 -10.19
N THR A 148 -1.18 -13.59 -10.11
CA THR A 148 -0.54 -14.44 -11.11
C THR A 148 -1.47 -14.70 -12.32
N GLN A 149 -2.79 -14.78 -12.09
CA GLN A 149 -3.77 -15.06 -13.15
C GLN A 149 -4.02 -13.86 -14.09
N THR A 150 -3.79 -12.66 -13.63
CA THR A 150 -4.08 -11.45 -14.43
C THR A 150 -3.08 -11.21 -15.56
N GLY A 151 -2.00 -12.03 -15.66
CA GLY A 151 -0.96 -11.82 -16.66
C GLY A 151 -0.35 -10.40 -16.60
N ASN A 152 -0.50 -9.78 -15.47
CA ASN A 152 -0.25 -8.37 -15.21
C ASN A 152 1.24 -8.15 -14.97
N PRO A 153 1.79 -6.97 -15.27
CA PRO A 153 3.20 -6.59 -15.06
C PRO A 153 3.65 -6.61 -13.59
N THR A 154 2.94 -7.34 -12.73
CA THR A 154 3.34 -7.67 -11.35
C THR A 154 4.39 -8.77 -11.27
N ASP A 155 4.84 -9.31 -12.41
CA ASP A 155 6.00 -10.20 -12.49
C ASP A 155 7.22 -9.48 -11.88
N GLY A 156 7.56 -9.86 -10.65
CA GLY A 156 8.65 -9.26 -9.89
C GLY A 156 8.27 -8.58 -8.57
N LEU A 157 6.97 -8.36 -8.29
CA LEU A 157 6.54 -7.89 -6.98
C LEU A 157 6.82 -8.95 -5.90
N ARG A 158 7.50 -8.53 -4.84
CA ARG A 158 7.73 -9.36 -3.67
C ARG A 158 6.72 -8.99 -2.59
N TRP A 159 6.11 -10.01 -2.00
CA TRP A 159 5.11 -9.90 -0.95
C TRP A 159 5.77 -9.90 0.42
N ASN A 160 5.41 -8.93 1.26
CA ASN A 160 5.65 -8.97 2.70
C ASN A 160 4.28 -8.87 3.39
N VAL A 161 3.91 -9.88 4.12
CA VAL A 161 2.70 -9.95 4.93
C VAL A 161 3.10 -9.90 6.41
#